data_7df4866481e2964fcb7d9187fd787009
#
_entry.id   7df4866481e2964fcb7d9187fd787009
#
_cell.length_a   1.000
_cell.length_b   1.000
_cell.length_c   1.000
_cell.angle_alpha   90.00
_cell.angle_beta   90.00
_cell.angle_gamma   90.00
#
_symmetry.space_group_name_H-M   'P 1'
#
loop_
_entity.id
_entity.type
_entity.pdbx_description
1 polymer ?
#
loop_
_entity_poly.entity_id
_entity_poly.type
_entity_poly.pdbx_seq_one_letter_code
_entity_poly.pdbx_strand_id
1 'polypeptide(L)'
;MHHRFVKLAALVLLAWMPGAAVQADSAGDIQEWNFKVYLDDSEIGYHSFRLIEGQDQRQLESQADFRVKFLFVTAYRYQHENVETWQGECLQQIESQTDANGKLLTVSGSQGPEGFKVETSNTSTQVPGCVKTFAYWDPRFLSESALLNSQTGEVIPVVIEPLPEPSYRVRGQDVPAQGYRMRGKNLDMEIWYSMDRQWLGLVSSIKGGRTLRYELI
;
A
#
# COMPACT_ATOMS: atom_id res chain seq x y z
N MET A 1 83.78 -39.15 -23.75
CA MET A 1 82.60 -38.53 -24.44
C MET A 1 81.44 -38.62 -23.52
N HIS A 2 81.05 -37.49 -22.83
CA HIS A 2 79.99 -37.45 -21.88
C HIS A 2 78.87 -36.48 -22.39
N HIS A 3 77.74 -37.01 -22.78
CA HIS A 3 76.55 -36.23 -23.15
C HIS A 3 75.77 -35.85 -21.90
N ARG A 4 75.70 -34.56 -21.59
CA ARG A 4 74.81 -34.01 -20.58
C ARG A 4 73.47 -33.70 -21.22
N PHE A 5 72.41 -34.39 -20.74
CA PHE A 5 71.02 -34.03 -21.03
C PHE A 5 70.56 -32.90 -20.10
N VAL A 6 70.25 -31.76 -20.69
CA VAL A 6 69.59 -30.66 -19.99
C VAL A 6 68.08 -30.93 -20.01
N LYS A 7 67.49 -31.13 -18.85
CA LYS A 7 65.99 -31.20 -18.72
C LYS A 7 65.46 -29.79 -18.56
N LEU A 8 64.71 -29.32 -19.55
CA LEU A 8 63.85 -28.12 -19.42
C LEU A 8 62.62 -28.46 -18.58
N ALA A 9 62.45 -27.82 -17.42
CA ALA A 9 61.21 -27.82 -16.61
C ALA A 9 60.32 -26.67 -17.09
N ALA A 10 59.19 -27.00 -17.70
CA ALA A 10 58.18 -26.03 -18.06
C ALA A 10 57.34 -25.67 -16.82
N LEU A 11 57.44 -24.44 -16.34
CA LEU A 11 56.61 -23.89 -15.27
C LEU A 11 55.26 -23.48 -15.87
N VAL A 12 54.19 -24.21 -15.52
CA VAL A 12 52.79 -23.82 -15.86
C VAL A 12 52.31 -22.87 -14.78
N LEU A 13 52.22 -21.59 -15.09
CA LEU A 13 51.54 -20.57 -14.28
C LEU A 13 50.02 -20.70 -14.46
N LEU A 14 49.34 -21.29 -13.47
CA LEU A 14 47.87 -21.19 -13.39
C LEU A 14 47.50 -19.76 -12.95
N ALA A 15 46.96 -18.98 -13.88
CA ALA A 15 46.33 -17.70 -13.56
C ALA A 15 45.00 -17.94 -12.86
N TRP A 16 44.93 -17.62 -11.57
CA TRP A 16 43.68 -17.54 -10.81
C TRP A 16 42.93 -16.29 -11.28
N MET A 17 41.85 -16.49 -12.04
CA MET A 17 40.86 -15.42 -12.30
C MET A 17 39.95 -15.31 -11.08
N PRO A 18 39.83 -14.14 -10.41
CA PRO A 18 38.81 -13.92 -9.42
C PRO A 18 37.44 -13.93 -10.13
N GLY A 19 36.60 -14.91 -9.84
CA GLY A 19 35.21 -14.92 -10.28
C GLY A 19 34.50 -13.71 -9.70
N ALA A 20 34.01 -12.82 -10.55
CA ALA A 20 33.09 -11.78 -10.15
C ALA A 20 31.82 -12.48 -9.61
N ALA A 21 31.58 -12.37 -8.31
CA ALA A 21 30.31 -12.77 -7.71
C ALA A 21 29.25 -11.86 -8.31
N VAL A 22 28.39 -12.41 -9.15
CA VAL A 22 27.13 -11.77 -9.55
C VAL A 22 26.30 -11.73 -8.27
N GLN A 23 26.19 -10.57 -7.64
CA GLN A 23 25.17 -10.33 -6.61
C GLN A 23 23.83 -10.49 -7.32
N ALA A 24 23.12 -11.55 -7.00
CA ALA A 24 21.70 -11.65 -7.31
C ALA A 24 21.02 -10.51 -6.55
N ASP A 25 20.46 -9.56 -7.27
CA ASP A 25 19.53 -8.60 -6.72
C ASP A 25 18.40 -9.43 -6.10
N SER A 26 18.29 -9.43 -4.77
CA SER A 26 17.20 -10.11 -4.09
C SER A 26 15.93 -9.34 -4.48
N ALA A 27 15.13 -9.91 -5.38
CA ALA A 27 13.78 -9.44 -5.60
C ALA A 27 13.12 -9.36 -4.24
N GLY A 28 12.70 -8.16 -3.83
CA GLY A 28 12.06 -7.94 -2.53
C GLY A 28 10.82 -8.82 -2.42
N ASP A 29 10.46 -9.25 -1.21
CA ASP A 29 9.22 -9.97 -0.95
C ASP A 29 8.04 -9.10 -1.41
N ILE A 30 7.13 -9.71 -2.17
CA ILE A 30 5.93 -9.03 -2.68
C ILE A 30 4.71 -9.57 -1.94
N GLN A 31 3.93 -8.67 -1.38
CA GLN A 31 2.62 -8.98 -0.81
C GLN A 31 1.53 -8.27 -1.61
N GLU A 32 0.42 -8.97 -1.85
CA GLU A 32 -0.69 -8.43 -2.63
C GLU A 32 -2.03 -8.66 -1.93
N TRP A 33 -2.89 -7.64 -2.00
CA TRP A 33 -4.28 -7.71 -1.58
C TRP A 33 -5.15 -7.28 -2.75
N ASN A 34 -6.05 -8.15 -3.16
CA ASN A 34 -6.99 -7.89 -4.24
C ASN A 34 -8.40 -7.98 -3.70
N PHE A 35 -9.18 -6.90 -3.85
CA PHE A 35 -10.54 -6.83 -3.35
C PHE A 35 -11.53 -6.58 -4.46
N LYS A 36 -12.63 -7.32 -4.41
CA LYS A 36 -13.89 -6.87 -5.01
C LYS A 36 -14.52 -5.83 -4.13
N VAL A 37 -15.05 -4.79 -4.74
CA VAL A 37 -15.69 -3.69 -4.02
C VAL A 37 -17.17 -3.67 -4.36
N TYR A 38 -17.99 -3.62 -3.30
CA TYR A 38 -19.44 -3.63 -3.38
C TYR A 38 -19.99 -2.31 -2.82
N LEU A 39 -21.04 -1.82 -3.45
CA LEU A 39 -21.87 -0.75 -2.94
C LEU A 39 -23.24 -1.35 -2.63
N ASP A 40 -23.56 -1.49 -1.33
CA ASP A 40 -24.62 -2.37 -0.82
C ASP A 40 -24.39 -3.81 -1.34
N ASP A 41 -25.30 -4.37 -2.11
CA ASP A 41 -25.19 -5.72 -2.67
C ASP A 41 -24.65 -5.76 -4.11
N SER A 42 -24.32 -4.59 -4.70
CA SER A 42 -23.89 -4.50 -6.09
C SER A 42 -22.36 -4.42 -6.18
N GLU A 43 -21.73 -5.35 -6.89
CA GLU A 43 -20.33 -5.24 -7.24
C GLU A 43 -20.12 -4.02 -8.15
N ILE A 44 -19.23 -3.12 -7.76
CA ILE A 44 -18.94 -1.87 -8.49
C ILE A 44 -17.53 -1.84 -9.08
N GLY A 45 -16.66 -2.79 -8.74
CA GLY A 45 -15.31 -2.86 -9.27
C GLY A 45 -14.32 -3.50 -8.31
N TYR A 46 -13.06 -3.09 -8.42
CA TYR A 46 -11.96 -3.67 -7.66
C TYR A 46 -11.02 -2.60 -7.10
N HIS A 47 -10.26 -3.00 -6.07
CA HIS A 47 -9.13 -2.27 -5.52
C HIS A 47 -8.00 -3.26 -5.23
N SER A 48 -6.84 -3.06 -5.82
CA SER A 48 -5.64 -3.86 -5.62
C SER A 48 -4.56 -3.06 -4.90
N PHE A 49 -3.77 -3.76 -4.11
CA PHE A 49 -2.62 -3.23 -3.39
C PHE A 49 -1.46 -4.20 -3.58
N ARG A 50 -0.29 -3.65 -3.87
CA ARG A 50 0.95 -4.40 -4.04
C ARG A 50 2.05 -3.74 -3.23
N LEU A 51 2.55 -4.44 -2.22
CA LEU A 51 3.66 -4.02 -1.38
C LEU A 51 4.92 -4.74 -1.81
N ILE A 52 5.96 -3.99 -2.07
CA ILE A 52 7.30 -4.47 -2.44
C ILE A 52 8.23 -4.14 -1.28
N GLU A 53 8.73 -5.17 -0.60
CA GLU A 53 9.69 -5.02 0.49
C GLU A 53 11.10 -4.88 -0.08
N GLY A 54 11.74 -3.73 0.12
CA GLY A 54 13.15 -3.49 -0.18
C GLY A 54 14.02 -3.61 1.08
N GLN A 55 15.33 -3.41 0.96
CA GLN A 55 16.25 -3.49 2.09
C GLN A 55 15.98 -2.40 3.14
N ASP A 56 15.83 -1.15 2.70
CA ASP A 56 15.65 0.01 3.58
C ASP A 56 14.30 0.70 3.41
N GLN A 57 13.61 0.42 2.33
CA GLN A 57 12.35 1.05 1.96
C GLN A 57 11.34 0.03 1.47
N ARG A 58 10.06 0.36 1.65
CA ARG A 58 8.94 -0.39 1.10
C ARG A 58 8.21 0.50 0.11
N GLN A 59 7.75 -0.07 -0.98
CA GLN A 59 6.90 0.62 -1.95
C GLN A 59 5.53 -0.02 -1.98
N LEU A 60 4.50 0.80 -1.78
CA LEU A 60 3.11 0.40 -1.98
C LEU A 60 2.60 0.99 -3.29
N GLU A 61 2.01 0.14 -4.12
CA GLU A 61 1.24 0.52 -5.30
C GLU A 61 -0.22 0.17 -5.04
N SER A 62 -1.15 1.09 -5.28
CA SER A 62 -2.57 0.77 -5.19
C SER A 62 -3.34 1.29 -6.38
N GLN A 63 -4.34 0.52 -6.83
CA GLN A 63 -5.16 0.84 -7.98
C GLN A 63 -6.62 0.46 -7.74
N ALA A 64 -7.54 1.43 -7.90
CA ALA A 64 -8.98 1.21 -7.83
C ALA A 64 -9.68 1.65 -9.12
N ASP A 65 -10.67 0.86 -9.55
CA ASP A 65 -11.61 1.22 -10.63
C ASP A 65 -13.03 0.83 -10.19
N PHE A 66 -13.88 1.84 -9.96
CA PHE A 66 -15.28 1.63 -9.56
C PHE A 66 -16.23 2.25 -10.59
N ARG A 67 -17.31 1.53 -10.87
CA ARG A 67 -18.39 1.97 -11.78
C ARG A 67 -19.75 1.69 -11.16
N VAL A 68 -20.38 2.72 -10.64
CA VAL A 68 -21.75 2.63 -10.14
C VAL A 68 -22.72 2.82 -11.31
N LYS A 69 -23.56 1.82 -11.55
CA LYS A 69 -24.58 1.85 -12.60
C LYS A 69 -25.95 2.11 -12.00
N PHE A 70 -26.74 2.91 -12.71
CA PHE A 70 -28.18 3.04 -12.46
C PHE A 70 -28.92 2.61 -13.74
N LEU A 71 -29.71 1.55 -13.66
CA LEU A 71 -30.26 0.84 -14.81
C LEU A 71 -29.10 0.38 -15.73
N PHE A 72 -29.03 0.91 -16.96
CA PHE A 72 -28.00 0.57 -17.96
C PHE A 72 -26.96 1.67 -18.17
N VAL A 73 -27.01 2.75 -17.36
CA VAL A 73 -26.14 3.93 -17.49
C VAL A 73 -25.14 3.97 -16.33
N THR A 74 -23.88 4.25 -16.64
CA THR A 74 -22.88 4.54 -15.59
C THR A 74 -23.20 5.89 -14.98
N ALA A 75 -23.64 5.87 -13.73
CA ALA A 75 -24.01 7.07 -12.97
C ALA A 75 -22.81 7.71 -12.27
N TYR A 76 -21.79 6.92 -11.94
CA TYR A 76 -20.57 7.40 -11.29
C TYR A 76 -19.38 6.51 -11.67
N ARG A 77 -18.23 7.13 -11.94
CA ARG A 77 -16.95 6.47 -12.19
C ARG A 77 -15.92 7.00 -11.21
N TYR A 78 -15.10 6.11 -10.71
CA TYR A 78 -13.97 6.43 -9.84
C TYR A 78 -12.76 5.62 -10.25
N GLN A 79 -11.64 6.29 -10.47
CA GLN A 79 -10.36 5.67 -10.71
C GLN A 79 -9.33 6.32 -9.78
N HIS A 80 -8.49 5.51 -9.15
CA HIS A 80 -7.45 5.97 -8.24
C HIS A 80 -6.20 5.15 -8.45
N GLU A 81 -5.08 5.83 -8.59
CA GLU A 81 -3.75 5.26 -8.64
C GLU A 81 -2.89 5.96 -7.59
N ASN A 82 -2.13 5.20 -6.82
CA ASN A 82 -1.30 5.74 -5.75
C ASN A 82 -0.03 4.91 -5.61
N VAL A 83 1.11 5.59 -5.51
CA VAL A 83 2.41 5.01 -5.21
C VAL A 83 2.96 5.69 -3.97
N GLU A 84 3.31 4.91 -2.96
CA GLU A 84 3.88 5.38 -1.70
C GLU A 84 5.21 4.71 -1.46
N THR A 85 6.20 5.49 -1.01
CA THR A 85 7.49 4.98 -0.53
C THR A 85 7.57 5.18 0.99
N TRP A 86 7.93 4.13 1.71
CA TRP A 86 7.97 4.07 3.17
C TRP A 86 9.36 3.72 3.67
N GLN A 87 9.78 4.37 4.76
CA GLN A 87 10.98 3.99 5.51
C GLN A 87 10.59 3.76 6.98
N GLY A 88 10.77 2.54 7.46
CA GLY A 88 10.21 2.12 8.74
C GLY A 88 8.68 2.28 8.74
N GLU A 89 8.15 3.15 9.61
CA GLU A 89 6.71 3.44 9.71
C GLU A 89 6.30 4.76 9.07
N CYS A 90 7.25 5.53 8.53
CA CYS A 90 7.02 6.87 8.03
C CYS A 90 6.96 6.92 6.51
N LEU A 91 5.96 7.59 5.98
CA LEU A 91 5.86 7.93 4.58
C LEU A 91 7.04 8.82 4.16
N GLN A 92 7.75 8.44 3.10
CA GLN A 92 8.84 9.21 2.53
C GLN A 92 8.42 9.96 1.26
N GLN A 93 7.58 9.33 0.46
CA GLN A 93 7.08 9.91 -0.77
C GLN A 93 5.69 9.38 -1.09
N ILE A 94 4.87 10.22 -1.73
CA ILE A 94 3.58 9.85 -2.29
C ILE A 94 3.38 10.52 -3.63
N GLU A 95 2.85 9.75 -4.57
CA GLU A 95 2.34 10.21 -5.86
C GLU A 95 0.99 9.57 -6.11
N SER A 96 -0.05 10.38 -6.25
CA SER A 96 -1.41 9.88 -6.37
C SER A 96 -2.22 10.69 -7.38
N GLN A 97 -3.05 9.99 -8.13
CA GLN A 97 -4.00 10.56 -9.06
C GLN A 97 -5.38 9.91 -8.87
N THR A 98 -6.40 10.74 -8.82
CA THR A 98 -7.81 10.28 -8.70
C THR A 98 -8.66 10.98 -9.75
N ASP A 99 -9.40 10.20 -10.53
CA ASP A 99 -10.54 10.69 -11.33
C ASP A 99 -11.84 10.31 -10.64
N ALA A 100 -12.49 11.29 -10.04
CA ALA A 100 -13.78 11.12 -9.37
C ALA A 100 -14.89 11.70 -10.26
N ASN A 101 -15.40 10.89 -11.16
CA ASN A 101 -16.47 11.25 -12.12
C ASN A 101 -16.12 12.48 -12.99
N GLY A 102 -14.90 12.49 -13.54
CA GLY A 102 -14.36 13.57 -14.37
C GLY A 102 -13.68 14.70 -13.58
N LYS A 103 -13.71 14.66 -12.24
CA LYS A 103 -12.93 15.57 -11.39
C LYS A 103 -11.58 14.94 -11.09
N LEU A 104 -10.54 15.49 -11.71
CA LEU A 104 -9.17 15.06 -11.48
C LEU A 104 -8.60 15.69 -10.21
N LEU A 105 -8.03 14.88 -9.34
CA LEU A 105 -7.30 15.27 -8.14
C LEU A 105 -5.90 14.65 -8.21
N THR A 106 -4.89 15.42 -7.81
CA THR A 106 -3.51 14.96 -7.70
C THR A 106 -2.96 15.28 -6.31
N VAL A 107 -2.21 14.36 -5.76
CA VAL A 107 -1.47 14.56 -4.52
C VAL A 107 -0.06 14.09 -4.75
N SER A 108 0.92 14.95 -4.47
CA SER A 108 2.31 14.58 -4.39
C SER A 108 2.88 15.01 -3.03
N GLY A 109 3.92 14.35 -2.57
CA GLY A 109 4.54 14.75 -1.33
C GLY A 109 5.84 14.03 -1.06
N SER A 110 6.67 14.65 -0.22
CA SER A 110 7.96 14.10 0.17
C SER A 110 8.40 14.54 1.56
N GLN A 111 9.12 13.66 2.25
CA GLN A 111 9.75 13.96 3.54
C GLN A 111 10.97 14.86 3.35
N GLY A 112 11.03 15.94 4.12
CA GLY A 112 12.15 16.88 4.16
C GLY A 112 12.59 17.20 5.58
N PRO A 113 13.55 18.11 5.75
CA PRO A 113 14.07 18.47 7.08
C PRO A 113 13.01 19.11 7.99
N GLU A 114 12.00 19.77 7.43
CA GLU A 114 10.95 20.47 8.19
C GLU A 114 9.66 19.61 8.34
N GLY A 115 9.70 18.35 7.95
CA GLY A 115 8.56 17.43 7.94
C GLY A 115 8.17 17.00 6.53
N PHE A 116 6.95 16.49 6.39
CA PHE A 116 6.44 15.98 5.11
C PHE A 116 5.69 17.09 4.37
N LYS A 117 6.17 17.46 3.18
CA LYS A 117 5.52 18.42 2.32
C LYS A 117 4.48 17.73 1.45
N VAL A 118 3.22 18.17 1.52
CA VAL A 118 2.12 17.69 0.69
C VAL A 118 1.73 18.78 -0.31
N GLU A 119 1.63 18.42 -1.56
CA GLU A 119 1.20 19.30 -2.65
C GLU A 119 -0.02 18.71 -3.37
N THR A 120 -0.97 19.58 -3.68
CA THR A 120 -2.14 19.28 -4.50
C THR A 120 -2.23 20.33 -5.62
N SER A 121 -3.19 20.22 -6.52
CA SER A 121 -3.43 21.25 -7.54
C SER A 121 -3.67 22.64 -6.95
N ASN A 122 -4.10 22.74 -5.67
CA ASN A 122 -4.59 23.99 -5.08
C ASN A 122 -3.85 24.41 -3.81
N THR A 123 -3.13 23.49 -3.16
CA THR A 123 -2.52 23.73 -1.84
C THR A 123 -1.13 23.14 -1.74
N SER A 124 -0.30 23.75 -0.89
CA SER A 124 0.95 23.18 -0.41
C SER A 124 0.94 23.30 1.11
N THR A 125 1.14 22.16 1.80
CA THR A 125 1.03 22.07 3.27
C THR A 125 2.23 21.32 3.81
N GLN A 126 2.81 21.81 4.91
CA GLN A 126 3.86 21.13 5.66
C GLN A 126 3.25 20.40 6.84
N VAL A 127 3.49 19.09 6.94
CA VAL A 127 3.03 18.24 8.03
C VAL A 127 4.24 17.82 8.86
N PRO A 128 4.34 18.21 10.13
CA PRO A 128 5.51 17.89 10.94
C PRO A 128 5.54 16.40 11.31
N GLY A 129 6.75 15.88 11.51
CA GLY A 129 6.99 14.54 12.04
C GLY A 129 6.82 13.41 11.02
N CYS A 130 6.51 12.23 11.55
CA CYS A 130 6.29 11.01 10.80
C CYS A 130 4.83 10.98 10.31
N VAL A 131 4.62 11.03 9.01
CA VAL A 131 3.28 11.00 8.41
C VAL A 131 2.91 9.57 8.04
N LYS A 132 1.66 9.18 8.30
CA LYS A 132 1.06 7.95 7.81
C LYS A 132 -0.18 8.27 6.98
N THR A 133 -0.42 7.45 5.97
CA THR A 133 -1.66 7.47 5.18
C THR A 133 -2.69 6.51 5.78
N PHE A 134 -3.82 6.32 5.11
CA PHE A 134 -4.75 5.22 5.37
C PHE A 134 -4.13 3.89 4.91
N ALA A 135 -3.02 3.50 5.54
CA ALA A 135 -2.19 2.36 5.17
C ALA A 135 -2.79 1.04 5.71
N TYR A 136 -3.96 0.64 5.22
CA TYR A 136 -4.71 -0.54 5.71
C TYR A 136 -3.88 -1.83 5.74
N TRP A 137 -2.90 -1.95 4.89
CA TRP A 137 -1.95 -3.07 4.83
C TRP A 137 -1.00 -3.16 6.03
N ASP A 138 -0.77 -2.03 6.74
CA ASP A 138 0.11 -1.95 7.90
C ASP A 138 -0.66 -1.55 9.16
N PRO A 139 -1.09 -2.51 10.00
CA PRO A 139 -1.92 -2.23 11.16
C PRO A 139 -1.28 -1.32 12.22
N ARG A 140 -0.01 -0.93 12.07
CA ARG A 140 0.63 0.05 12.95
C ARG A 140 0.04 1.46 12.81
N PHE A 141 -0.67 1.76 11.70
CA PHE A 141 -1.39 3.02 11.56
C PHE A 141 -2.58 3.16 12.54
N LEU A 142 -3.06 2.05 13.12
CA LEU A 142 -4.17 2.06 14.07
C LEU A 142 -3.89 2.84 15.37
N SER A 143 -2.63 3.15 15.67
CA SER A 143 -2.22 3.97 16.81
C SER A 143 -2.21 5.48 16.52
N GLU A 144 -2.47 5.89 15.28
CA GLU A 144 -2.42 7.29 14.88
C GLU A 144 -3.70 8.04 15.22
N SER A 145 -3.55 9.33 15.51
CA SER A 145 -4.66 10.26 15.73
C SER A 145 -4.99 11.13 14.51
N ALA A 146 -4.18 11.06 13.46
CA ALA A 146 -4.40 11.76 12.21
C ALA A 146 -3.71 11.01 11.05
N LEU A 147 -4.36 10.97 9.88
CA LEU A 147 -3.88 10.26 8.70
C LEU A 147 -3.96 11.15 7.46
N LEU A 148 -2.97 11.04 6.59
CA LEU A 148 -2.97 11.70 5.29
C LEU A 148 -3.88 10.95 4.31
N ASN A 149 -4.81 11.66 3.73
CA ASN A 149 -5.68 11.13 2.68
C ASN A 149 -4.95 11.22 1.32
N SER A 150 -4.60 10.08 0.75
CA SER A 150 -3.91 9.96 -0.54
C SER A 150 -4.72 10.51 -1.72
N GLN A 151 -6.04 10.62 -1.60
CA GLN A 151 -6.91 11.16 -2.65
C GLN A 151 -6.95 12.69 -2.64
N THR A 152 -6.92 13.33 -1.47
CA THR A 152 -7.19 14.77 -1.32
C THR A 152 -6.01 15.58 -0.80
N GLY A 153 -4.98 14.94 -0.25
CA GLY A 153 -3.87 15.61 0.43
C GLY A 153 -4.24 16.21 1.80
N GLU A 154 -5.46 16.00 2.29
CA GLU A 154 -5.88 16.46 3.62
C GLU A 154 -5.35 15.53 4.72
N VAL A 155 -4.86 16.10 5.82
CA VAL A 155 -4.60 15.36 7.05
C VAL A 155 -5.90 15.32 7.86
N ILE A 156 -6.43 14.12 8.05
CA ILE A 156 -7.73 13.88 8.68
C ILE A 156 -7.50 13.38 10.12
N PRO A 157 -7.96 14.12 11.14
CA PRO A 157 -8.02 13.61 12.50
C PRO A 157 -8.95 12.38 12.58
N VAL A 158 -8.49 11.33 13.25
CA VAL A 158 -9.22 10.06 13.38
C VAL A 158 -9.28 9.60 14.83
N VAL A 159 -10.36 8.90 15.16
CA VAL A 159 -10.50 8.12 16.39
C VAL A 159 -10.69 6.67 15.99
N ILE A 160 -9.83 5.80 16.52
CA ILE A 160 -9.81 4.38 16.19
C ILE A 160 -10.05 3.57 17.46
N GLU A 161 -11.06 2.70 17.44
CA GLU A 161 -11.49 1.90 18.58
C GLU A 161 -11.62 0.43 18.16
N PRO A 162 -11.22 -0.54 18.99
CA PRO A 162 -11.43 -1.95 18.70
C PRO A 162 -12.93 -2.29 18.74
N LEU A 163 -13.32 -3.21 17.88
CA LEU A 163 -14.67 -3.80 17.86
C LEU A 163 -14.71 -5.06 18.74
N PRO A 164 -15.85 -5.36 19.36
CA PRO A 164 -16.00 -6.52 20.23
C PRO A 164 -16.19 -7.85 19.47
N GLU A 165 -16.56 -7.81 18.19
CA GLU A 165 -16.80 -8.98 17.37
C GLU A 165 -15.51 -9.77 17.14
N PRO A 166 -15.47 -11.10 17.43
CA PRO A 166 -14.25 -11.89 17.37
C PRO A 166 -14.02 -12.54 16.00
N SER A 167 -14.85 -12.25 15.00
CA SER A 167 -14.77 -12.86 13.67
C SER A 167 -15.22 -11.91 12.57
N TYR A 168 -14.71 -12.18 11.36
CA TYR A 168 -15.10 -11.48 10.14
C TYR A 168 -15.40 -12.48 9.03
N ARG A 169 -16.35 -12.17 8.16
CA ARG A 169 -16.71 -13.05 7.05
C ARG A 169 -15.83 -12.80 5.83
N VAL A 170 -15.03 -13.82 5.48
CA VAL A 170 -14.16 -13.83 4.30
C VAL A 170 -14.58 -14.96 3.39
N ARG A 171 -14.89 -14.68 2.11
CA ARG A 171 -15.30 -15.70 1.11
C ARG A 171 -16.43 -16.63 1.63
N GLY A 172 -17.40 -16.05 2.35
CA GLY A 172 -18.54 -16.80 2.89
C GLY A 172 -18.29 -17.60 4.17
N GLN A 173 -17.06 -17.58 4.71
CA GLN A 173 -16.68 -18.26 5.95
C GLN A 173 -16.36 -17.24 7.05
N ASP A 174 -16.81 -17.51 8.27
CA ASP A 174 -16.44 -16.68 9.42
C ASP A 174 -15.06 -17.14 9.93
N VAL A 175 -14.09 -16.21 9.91
CA VAL A 175 -12.73 -16.45 10.37
C VAL A 175 -12.44 -15.65 11.64
N PRO A 176 -11.63 -16.14 12.59
CA PRO A 176 -11.19 -15.37 13.75
C PRO A 176 -10.50 -14.08 13.29
N ALA A 177 -10.97 -12.92 13.79
CA ALA A 177 -10.49 -11.63 13.36
C ALA A 177 -10.65 -10.58 14.46
N GLN A 178 -9.82 -9.52 14.37
CA GLN A 178 -9.98 -8.32 15.18
C GLN A 178 -10.41 -7.17 14.26
N GLY A 179 -11.56 -6.59 14.56
CA GLY A 179 -12.07 -5.39 13.91
C GLY A 179 -11.68 -4.13 14.65
N TYR A 180 -11.61 -3.02 13.89
CA TYR A 180 -11.41 -1.67 14.40
C TYR A 180 -12.34 -0.73 13.68
N ARG A 181 -13.03 0.13 14.43
CA ARG A 181 -13.84 1.20 13.86
C ARG A 181 -13.05 2.50 13.87
N MET A 182 -12.94 3.10 12.70
CA MET A 182 -12.28 4.40 12.52
C MET A 182 -13.32 5.46 12.16
N ARG A 183 -13.31 6.56 12.91
CA ARG A 183 -14.18 7.72 12.69
C ARG A 183 -13.34 8.98 12.48
N GLY A 184 -13.79 9.85 11.59
CA GLY A 184 -13.22 11.16 11.31
C GLY A 184 -14.21 12.05 10.57
N LYS A 185 -13.75 13.19 10.07
CA LYS A 185 -14.58 14.07 9.25
C LYS A 185 -15.02 13.33 7.98
N ASN A 186 -16.33 13.09 7.83
CA ASN A 186 -16.93 12.34 6.72
C ASN A 186 -16.37 10.91 6.56
N LEU A 187 -15.89 10.32 7.63
CA LEU A 187 -15.30 9.00 7.68
C LEU A 187 -15.94 8.19 8.79
N ASP A 188 -16.51 7.04 8.44
CA ASP A 188 -16.98 6.02 9.38
C ASP A 188 -16.78 4.66 8.71
N MET A 189 -15.78 3.92 9.17
CA MET A 189 -15.42 2.64 8.58
C MET A 189 -14.95 1.63 9.62
N GLU A 190 -15.09 0.37 9.27
CA GLU A 190 -14.58 -0.77 10.01
C GLU A 190 -13.52 -1.48 9.18
N ILE A 191 -12.40 -1.81 9.82
CA ILE A 191 -11.27 -2.48 9.18
C ILE A 191 -11.00 -3.75 9.95
N TRP A 192 -10.75 -4.84 9.24
CA TRP A 192 -10.66 -6.16 9.83
C TRP A 192 -9.32 -6.83 9.51
N TYR A 193 -8.70 -7.39 10.55
CA TYR A 193 -7.44 -8.13 10.47
C TYR A 193 -7.60 -9.52 11.02
N SER A 194 -6.90 -10.49 10.42
CA SER A 194 -6.74 -11.83 11.00
C SER A 194 -5.92 -11.78 12.29
N MET A 195 -5.85 -12.88 13.03
CA MET A 195 -5.09 -12.95 14.28
C MET A 195 -3.58 -12.81 14.08
N ASP A 196 -3.08 -13.07 12.87
CA ASP A 196 -1.71 -12.83 12.42
C ASP A 196 -1.53 -11.47 11.72
N ARG A 197 -2.51 -10.56 11.91
CA ARG A 197 -2.49 -9.16 11.45
C ARG A 197 -2.51 -8.95 9.94
N GLN A 198 -3.02 -9.93 9.17
CA GLN A 198 -3.26 -9.77 7.74
C GLN A 198 -4.56 -9.00 7.51
N TRP A 199 -4.56 -8.05 6.60
CA TRP A 199 -5.76 -7.27 6.26
C TRP A 199 -6.78 -8.15 5.52
N LEU A 200 -7.99 -8.26 6.08
CA LEU A 200 -9.06 -9.12 5.57
C LEU A 200 -10.13 -8.38 4.79
N GLY A 201 -10.39 -7.13 5.14
CA GLY A 201 -11.44 -6.37 4.51
C GLY A 201 -11.75 -5.05 5.21
N LEU A 202 -12.71 -4.34 4.62
CA LEU A 202 -13.14 -3.03 5.06
C LEU A 202 -14.63 -2.86 4.77
N VAL A 203 -15.33 -2.21 5.69
CA VAL A 203 -16.72 -1.79 5.51
C VAL A 203 -16.81 -0.31 5.85
N SER A 204 -17.37 0.51 4.98
CA SER A 204 -17.49 1.96 5.20
C SER A 204 -18.92 2.42 4.96
N SER A 205 -19.44 3.21 5.90
CA SER A 205 -20.69 3.93 5.72
C SER A 205 -20.44 5.20 4.92
N ILE A 206 -21.08 5.32 3.77
CA ILE A 206 -20.91 6.48 2.90
C ILE A 206 -22.19 7.33 2.87
N LYS A 207 -22.07 8.52 2.25
CA LYS A 207 -23.18 9.47 2.12
C LYS A 207 -24.44 8.82 1.57
N GLY A 208 -25.57 9.09 2.20
CA GLY A 208 -26.87 8.54 1.83
C GLY A 208 -27.22 7.21 2.53
N GLY A 209 -26.45 6.81 3.56
CA GLY A 209 -26.70 5.59 4.33
C GLY A 209 -26.35 4.30 3.57
N ARG A 210 -25.59 4.41 2.49
CA ARG A 210 -25.13 3.27 1.71
C ARG A 210 -23.84 2.69 2.31
N THR A 211 -23.59 1.42 2.06
CA THR A 211 -22.43 0.68 2.56
C THR A 211 -21.47 0.34 1.43
N LEU A 212 -20.20 0.74 1.58
CA LEU A 212 -19.10 0.31 0.73
C LEU A 212 -18.38 -0.85 1.44
N ARG A 213 -18.23 -1.98 0.77
CA ARG A 213 -17.61 -3.19 1.35
C ARG A 213 -16.53 -3.74 0.42
N TYR A 214 -15.39 -4.08 1.03
CA TYR A 214 -14.25 -4.72 0.38
C TYR A 214 -14.21 -6.20 0.74
N GLU A 215 -14.17 -7.06 -0.25
CA GLU A 215 -14.13 -8.52 -0.10
C GLU A 215 -12.86 -9.07 -0.76
N LEU A 216 -12.02 -9.70 0.03
CA LEU A 216 -10.73 -10.25 -0.40
C LEU A 216 -10.96 -11.44 -1.37
N ILE A 217 -10.27 -11.44 -2.52
CA ILE A 217 -10.36 -12.47 -3.58
C ILE A 217 -9.08 -13.30 -3.70
#